data_d4ce36336a45286afb628cb649b632e6
#
_entry.id   d4ce36336a45286afb628cb649b632e6
#
_cell.length_a   1.000
_cell.length_b   1.000
_cell.length_c   1.000
_cell.angle_alpha   90.00
_cell.angle_beta   90.00
_cell.angle_gamma   90.00
#
_symmetry.space_group_name_H-M   'P 1'
#
loop_
_entity.id
_entity.type
_entity.pdbx_description
1 polymer ?
#
loop_
_entity_poly.entity_id
_entity_poly.type
_entity_poly.pdbx_seq_one_letter_code
_entity_poly.pdbx_strand_id
1 'polypeptide(L)'
;LKRNLNINTSQQNTWAISTRMLGTMFAIHSDNKGLVIPPRIADEKIVIIPILFEETKEKILKEAEKIKKELDKFNPILDDREDYSPGWKFSEWELKGVPLRIEIGPKDLEKKSITIVKRNTGEKLSIFTKDLKKEIPRILEQIQQELFKNAEKILNSSIEKTEDKRELIKLIKNKKMVMIPLSNSKEVENLLKTETGGAKTLF
;
A
#
# COMPACT_ATOMS: atom_id res chain seq x y z
N LEU A 1 -10.26 61.95 3.49
CA LEU A 1 -11.31 60.98 3.18
C LEU A 1 -10.73 59.57 3.19
N LYS A 2 -10.78 58.86 4.35
CA LYS A 2 -10.47 57.43 4.39
C LYS A 2 -11.68 56.67 3.82
N ARG A 3 -11.52 56.10 2.64
CA ARG A 3 -12.50 55.10 2.12
C ARG A 3 -12.38 53.85 2.99
N ASN A 4 -13.41 53.59 3.80
CA ASN A 4 -13.59 52.26 4.40
C ASN A 4 -13.93 51.29 3.27
N LEU A 5 -12.91 50.61 2.76
CA LEU A 5 -13.11 49.44 1.87
C LEU A 5 -13.58 48.32 2.79
N ASN A 6 -14.88 47.99 2.72
CA ASN A 6 -15.38 46.74 3.25
C ASN A 6 -14.81 45.62 2.38
N ILE A 7 -13.71 45.03 2.80
CA ILE A 7 -13.12 43.87 2.17
C ILE A 7 -13.93 42.64 2.63
N ASN A 8 -14.86 42.20 1.80
CA ASN A 8 -15.52 40.92 1.99
C ASN A 8 -14.50 39.82 1.60
N THR A 9 -13.94 39.17 2.59
CA THR A 9 -13.10 37.99 2.36
C THR A 9 -14.00 36.79 2.12
N SER A 10 -13.96 36.22 0.91
CA SER A 10 -14.61 34.94 0.63
C SER A 10 -13.71 33.80 1.16
N GLN A 11 -14.33 32.88 1.89
CA GLN A 11 -13.65 31.65 2.29
C GLN A 11 -13.75 30.65 1.13
N GLN A 12 -12.62 30.13 0.69
CA GLN A 12 -12.56 29.17 -0.40
C GLN A 12 -11.96 27.87 0.10
N ASN A 13 -12.65 26.75 -0.12
CA ASN A 13 -12.13 25.41 0.12
C ASN A 13 -11.70 24.78 -1.20
N THR A 14 -10.47 24.27 -1.24
CA THR A 14 -9.94 23.54 -2.39
C THR A 14 -9.54 22.15 -1.95
N TRP A 15 -10.05 21.15 -2.66
CA TRP A 15 -9.70 19.74 -2.46
C TRP A 15 -8.87 19.28 -3.64
N ALA A 16 -7.65 18.82 -3.40
CA ALA A 16 -6.77 18.34 -4.44
C ALA A 16 -5.92 17.16 -3.96
N ILE A 17 -5.66 16.23 -4.88
CA ILE A 17 -4.72 15.12 -4.70
C ILE A 17 -3.54 15.37 -5.62
N SER A 18 -2.34 15.28 -5.09
CA SER A 18 -1.09 15.39 -5.87
C SER A 18 -0.34 14.06 -5.91
N THR A 19 0.58 13.92 -6.85
CA THR A 19 1.49 12.75 -6.95
C THR A 19 2.30 12.51 -5.68
N ARG A 20 2.44 13.51 -4.79
CA ARG A 20 3.08 13.35 -3.49
C ARG A 20 2.34 12.33 -2.60
N MET A 21 1.03 12.19 -2.74
CA MET A 21 0.25 11.16 -2.03
C MET A 21 0.71 9.76 -2.39
N LEU A 22 1.01 9.50 -3.68
CA LEU A 22 1.57 8.22 -4.13
C LEU A 22 2.95 7.97 -3.51
N GLY A 23 3.82 9.00 -3.52
CA GLY A 23 5.13 8.91 -2.87
C GLY A 23 5.04 8.57 -1.38
N THR A 24 4.10 9.19 -0.66
CA THR A 24 3.84 8.90 0.77
C THR A 24 3.36 7.46 0.96
N MET A 25 2.44 7.00 0.11
CA MET A 25 1.94 5.61 0.15
C MET A 25 3.07 4.61 -0.06
N PHE A 26 3.94 4.83 -1.04
CA PHE A 26 5.10 3.97 -1.27
C PHE A 26 6.06 3.98 -0.08
N ALA A 27 6.34 5.14 0.51
CA ALA A 27 7.20 5.24 1.69
C ALA A 27 6.65 4.49 2.93
N ILE A 28 5.31 4.43 3.08
CA ILE A 28 4.67 3.76 4.22
C ILE A 28 4.58 2.25 4.03
N HIS A 29 4.28 1.78 2.81
CA HIS A 29 3.94 0.38 2.58
C HIS A 29 5.04 -0.46 1.94
N SER A 30 6.00 0.15 1.21
CA SER A 30 7.08 -0.59 0.54
C SER A 30 8.06 -1.22 1.53
N ASP A 31 8.73 -2.26 1.06
CA ASP A 31 9.75 -2.99 1.80
C ASP A 31 11.05 -3.13 0.96
N ASN A 32 12.03 -3.90 1.46
CA ASN A 32 13.30 -4.13 0.78
C ASN A 32 13.18 -4.94 -0.53
N LYS A 33 12.01 -5.51 -0.81
CA LYS A 33 11.73 -6.27 -2.04
C LYS A 33 11.11 -5.43 -3.13
N GLY A 34 10.60 -4.25 -2.80
CA GLY A 34 9.97 -3.33 -3.75
C GLY A 34 8.65 -2.74 -3.25
N LEU A 35 7.78 -2.39 -4.20
CA LEU A 35 6.49 -1.79 -3.89
C LEU A 35 5.55 -2.77 -3.21
N VAL A 36 4.66 -2.25 -2.36
CA VAL A 36 3.49 -2.95 -1.82
C VAL A 36 2.28 -2.07 -2.10
N ILE A 37 1.51 -2.43 -3.12
CA ILE A 37 0.37 -1.63 -3.57
C ILE A 37 -0.90 -2.12 -2.88
N PRO A 38 -1.64 -1.23 -2.18
CA PRO A 38 -2.91 -1.61 -1.59
C PRO A 38 -3.92 -2.09 -2.64
N PRO A 39 -4.65 -3.20 -2.39
CA PRO A 39 -5.54 -3.80 -3.39
C PRO A 39 -6.61 -2.89 -3.97
N ARG A 40 -7.07 -1.86 -3.22
CA ARG A 40 -8.12 -0.94 -3.69
C ARG A 40 -7.65 0.02 -4.77
N ILE A 41 -6.33 0.25 -4.86
CA ILE A 41 -5.74 1.17 -5.84
C ILE A 41 -4.85 0.46 -6.86
N ALA A 42 -4.54 -0.82 -6.66
CA ALA A 42 -3.83 -1.63 -7.64
C ALA A 42 -4.69 -1.79 -8.89
N ASP A 43 -4.11 -1.49 -10.06
CA ASP A 43 -4.75 -1.78 -11.34
C ASP A 43 -4.78 -3.30 -11.55
N GLU A 44 -3.62 -3.92 -11.61
CA GLU A 44 -3.51 -5.38 -11.58
C GLU A 44 -3.46 -5.86 -10.13
N LYS A 45 -4.49 -6.59 -9.71
CA LYS A 45 -4.58 -7.11 -8.34
C LYS A 45 -3.95 -8.46 -8.17
N ILE A 46 -3.79 -9.20 -9.27
CA ILE A 46 -3.37 -10.60 -9.28
C ILE A 46 -2.40 -10.82 -10.43
N VAL A 47 -1.31 -11.51 -10.16
CA VAL A 47 -0.47 -12.12 -11.19
C VAL A 47 -0.53 -13.64 -11.08
N ILE A 48 -0.73 -14.31 -12.20
CA ILE A 48 -0.76 -15.77 -12.32
C ILE A 48 0.56 -16.20 -12.97
N ILE A 49 1.34 -17.02 -12.29
CA ILE A 49 2.63 -17.51 -12.78
C ILE A 49 2.58 -19.03 -12.87
N PRO A 50 2.44 -19.57 -14.08
CA PRO A 50 2.52 -21.01 -14.31
C PRO A 50 3.98 -21.47 -14.15
N ILE A 51 4.19 -22.58 -13.42
CA ILE A 51 5.49 -23.25 -13.27
C ILE A 51 5.50 -24.38 -14.28
N LEU A 52 6.10 -24.12 -15.44
CA LEU A 52 6.04 -24.99 -16.60
C LEU A 52 7.10 -26.11 -16.53
N PHE A 53 6.66 -27.33 -16.81
CA PHE A 53 7.50 -28.49 -17.08
C PHE A 53 7.02 -29.10 -18.40
N GLU A 54 7.93 -29.57 -19.23
CA GLU A 54 7.65 -30.06 -20.59
C GLU A 54 6.44 -30.98 -20.68
N GLU A 55 6.38 -31.96 -19.77
CA GLU A 55 5.30 -32.99 -19.77
C GLU A 55 3.91 -32.47 -19.41
N THR A 56 3.83 -31.37 -18.69
CA THR A 56 2.57 -30.82 -18.11
C THR A 56 2.22 -29.42 -18.59
N LYS A 57 3.06 -28.83 -19.42
CA LYS A 57 2.98 -27.45 -19.90
C LYS A 57 1.59 -27.05 -20.40
N GLU A 58 1.05 -27.82 -21.37
CA GLU A 58 -0.26 -27.47 -21.94
C GLU A 58 -1.40 -27.53 -20.93
N LYS A 59 -1.34 -28.50 -19.99
CA LYS A 59 -2.37 -28.62 -18.95
C LYS A 59 -2.32 -27.45 -17.96
N ILE A 60 -1.11 -27.05 -17.57
CA ILE A 60 -0.89 -25.91 -16.66
C ILE A 60 -1.34 -24.61 -17.32
N LEU A 61 -0.99 -24.36 -18.58
CA LEU A 61 -1.42 -23.18 -19.31
C LEU A 61 -2.94 -23.10 -19.47
N LYS A 62 -3.59 -24.20 -19.82
CA LYS A 62 -5.06 -24.27 -19.90
C LYS A 62 -5.74 -23.95 -18.57
N GLU A 63 -5.22 -24.48 -17.46
CA GLU A 63 -5.79 -24.17 -16.14
C GLU A 63 -5.50 -22.73 -15.72
N ALA A 64 -4.30 -22.19 -16.01
CA ALA A 64 -3.96 -20.80 -15.77
C ALA A 64 -4.87 -19.82 -16.53
N GLU A 65 -5.14 -20.10 -17.80
CA GLU A 65 -6.08 -19.33 -18.63
C GLU A 65 -7.52 -19.40 -18.10
N LYS A 66 -7.94 -20.56 -17.62
CA LYS A 66 -9.25 -20.73 -17.01
C LYS A 66 -9.37 -19.90 -15.73
N ILE A 67 -8.36 -19.95 -14.86
CA ILE A 67 -8.31 -19.15 -13.62
C ILE A 67 -8.28 -17.66 -13.95
N LYS A 68 -7.52 -17.24 -14.96
CA LYS A 68 -7.51 -15.84 -15.43
C LYS A 68 -8.91 -15.36 -15.78
N LYS A 69 -9.64 -16.12 -16.61
CA LYS A 69 -11.03 -15.81 -16.99
C LYS A 69 -11.97 -15.78 -15.80
N GLU A 70 -11.79 -16.70 -14.85
CA GLU A 70 -12.62 -16.76 -13.65
C GLU A 70 -12.44 -15.57 -12.73
N LEU A 71 -11.24 -14.98 -12.72
CA LEU A 71 -10.85 -13.84 -11.88
C LEU A 71 -10.82 -12.51 -12.64
N ASP A 72 -11.37 -12.43 -13.85
CA ASP A 72 -11.32 -11.27 -14.76
C ASP A 72 -11.64 -9.92 -14.07
N LYS A 73 -12.63 -9.91 -13.17
CA LYS A 73 -13.01 -8.72 -12.39
C LYS A 73 -11.87 -8.09 -11.54
N PHE A 74 -10.77 -8.80 -11.33
CA PHE A 74 -9.61 -8.34 -10.57
C PHE A 74 -8.45 -7.94 -11.47
N ASN A 75 -8.65 -7.87 -12.79
CA ASN A 75 -7.66 -7.56 -13.80
C ASN A 75 -6.38 -8.42 -13.64
N PRO A 76 -6.47 -9.76 -13.74
CA PRO A 76 -5.34 -10.65 -13.54
C PRO A 76 -4.40 -10.66 -14.73
N ILE A 77 -3.10 -10.58 -14.48
CA ILE A 77 -2.05 -10.80 -15.47
C ILE A 77 -1.65 -12.27 -15.46
N LEU A 78 -1.54 -12.88 -16.63
CA LEU A 78 -0.91 -14.18 -16.82
C LEU A 78 0.52 -13.95 -17.32
N ASP A 79 1.50 -14.38 -16.55
CA ASP A 79 2.92 -14.33 -16.92
C ASP A 79 3.37 -15.72 -17.40
N ASP A 80 3.11 -16.01 -18.65
CA ASP A 80 3.46 -17.24 -19.35
C ASP A 80 4.80 -17.20 -20.08
N ARG A 81 5.59 -16.10 -19.91
CA ARG A 81 6.92 -15.98 -20.53
C ARG A 81 7.81 -17.18 -20.23
N GLU A 82 8.42 -17.76 -21.23
CA GLU A 82 9.27 -18.95 -21.08
C GLU A 82 10.74 -18.62 -20.88
N ASP A 83 11.17 -17.44 -21.30
CA ASP A 83 12.57 -16.99 -21.25
C ASP A 83 13.05 -16.70 -19.82
N TYR A 84 12.16 -16.68 -18.84
CA TYR A 84 12.49 -16.36 -17.45
C TYR A 84 12.10 -17.49 -16.51
N SER A 85 13.00 -17.77 -15.54
CA SER A 85 12.71 -18.74 -14.49
C SER A 85 11.53 -18.28 -13.59
N PRO A 86 10.78 -19.21 -12.98
CA PRO A 86 9.72 -18.83 -12.05
C PRO A 86 10.21 -17.92 -10.92
N GLY A 87 11.39 -18.16 -10.37
CA GLY A 87 11.98 -17.33 -9.30
C GLY A 87 12.25 -15.90 -9.74
N TRP A 88 12.70 -15.69 -10.98
CA TRP A 88 12.92 -14.37 -11.54
C TRP A 88 11.58 -13.61 -11.69
N LYS A 89 10.56 -14.28 -12.23
CA LYS A 89 9.20 -13.71 -12.33
C LYS A 89 8.63 -13.34 -10.96
N PHE A 90 8.84 -14.19 -9.94
CA PHE A 90 8.42 -13.89 -8.58
C PHE A 90 9.04 -12.58 -8.07
N SER A 91 10.35 -12.42 -8.26
CA SER A 91 11.06 -11.21 -7.84
C SER A 91 10.61 -9.97 -8.62
N GLU A 92 10.37 -10.09 -9.93
CA GLU A 92 9.89 -8.97 -10.75
C GLU A 92 8.51 -8.50 -10.27
N TRP A 93 7.58 -9.40 -10.01
CA TRP A 93 6.24 -9.04 -9.57
C TRP A 93 6.19 -8.60 -8.11
N GLU A 94 7.10 -9.10 -7.26
CA GLU A 94 7.33 -8.55 -5.92
C GLU A 94 7.83 -7.10 -5.99
N LEU A 95 8.77 -6.80 -6.89
CA LEU A 95 9.27 -5.44 -7.11
C LEU A 95 8.16 -4.49 -7.57
N LYS A 96 7.30 -4.93 -8.50
CA LYS A 96 6.15 -4.16 -9.00
C LYS A 96 5.05 -3.98 -7.94
N GLY A 97 5.02 -4.80 -6.91
CA GLY A 97 4.09 -4.66 -5.79
C GLY A 97 2.68 -5.18 -6.02
N VAL A 98 2.48 -6.09 -6.96
CA VAL A 98 1.16 -6.71 -7.20
C VAL A 98 0.66 -7.42 -5.94
N PRO A 99 -0.56 -7.14 -5.46
CA PRO A 99 -1.05 -7.62 -4.16
C PRO A 99 -1.05 -9.14 -3.97
N LEU A 100 -1.42 -9.88 -5.01
CA LEU A 100 -1.48 -11.36 -4.96
C LEU A 100 -0.72 -11.99 -6.12
N ARG A 101 0.07 -13.01 -5.82
CA ARG A 101 0.66 -13.91 -6.80
C ARG A 101 0.00 -15.30 -6.67
N ILE A 102 -0.45 -15.85 -7.78
CA ILE A 102 -0.95 -17.20 -7.90
C ILE A 102 0.13 -18.04 -8.59
N GLU A 103 0.59 -19.09 -7.94
CA GLU A 103 1.53 -20.07 -8.45
C GLU A 103 0.76 -21.35 -8.82
N ILE A 104 1.01 -21.90 -10.01
CA ILE A 104 0.35 -23.11 -10.50
C ILE A 104 1.41 -24.06 -11.03
N GLY A 105 1.62 -25.17 -10.35
CA GLY A 105 2.55 -26.22 -10.75
C GLY A 105 1.88 -27.58 -10.96
N PRO A 106 2.62 -28.62 -11.38
CA PRO A 106 2.08 -29.96 -11.61
C PRO A 106 1.39 -30.56 -10.38
N LYS A 107 1.98 -30.38 -9.20
CA LYS A 107 1.43 -30.87 -7.92
C LYS A 107 0.11 -30.18 -7.56
N ASP A 108 -0.03 -28.93 -7.95
CA ASP A 108 -1.25 -28.13 -7.70
C ASP A 108 -2.39 -28.65 -8.60
N LEU A 109 -2.09 -29.00 -9.85
CA LEU A 109 -3.06 -29.60 -10.77
C LEU A 109 -3.60 -30.93 -10.23
N GLU A 110 -2.73 -31.81 -9.74
CA GLU A 110 -3.13 -33.12 -9.18
C GLU A 110 -4.09 -32.95 -8.00
N LYS A 111 -3.82 -31.98 -7.13
CA LYS A 111 -4.61 -31.68 -5.95
C LYS A 111 -5.82 -30.79 -6.22
N LYS A 112 -5.99 -30.31 -7.45
CA LYS A 112 -7.00 -29.27 -7.81
C LYS A 112 -6.94 -28.06 -6.89
N SER A 113 -5.73 -27.65 -6.54
CA SER A 113 -5.41 -26.51 -5.69
C SER A 113 -4.49 -25.54 -6.42
N ILE A 114 -4.31 -24.37 -5.86
CA ILE A 114 -3.32 -23.38 -6.28
C ILE A 114 -2.61 -22.84 -5.05
N THR A 115 -1.41 -22.35 -5.24
CA THR A 115 -0.68 -21.64 -4.21
C THR A 115 -0.84 -20.13 -4.42
N ILE A 116 -1.31 -19.43 -3.39
CA ILE A 116 -1.45 -17.96 -3.38
C ILE A 116 -0.41 -17.38 -2.43
N VAL A 117 0.26 -16.32 -2.87
CA VAL A 117 1.24 -15.60 -2.07
C VAL A 117 0.81 -14.16 -1.89
N LYS A 118 0.69 -13.70 -0.64
CA LYS A 118 0.40 -12.30 -0.30
C LYS A 118 1.66 -11.46 -0.43
N ARG A 119 1.57 -10.31 -1.11
CA ARG A 119 2.74 -9.44 -1.29
C ARG A 119 3.20 -8.78 0.01
N ASN A 120 2.26 -8.38 0.88
CA ASN A 120 2.54 -7.63 2.10
C ASN A 120 3.19 -8.44 3.22
N THR A 121 2.96 -9.75 3.27
CA THR A 121 3.49 -10.62 4.34
C THR A 121 4.40 -11.73 3.81
N GLY A 122 4.32 -12.06 2.53
CA GLY A 122 4.96 -13.24 1.94
C GLY A 122 4.28 -14.56 2.32
N GLU A 123 3.14 -14.51 3.02
CA GLU A 123 2.40 -15.70 3.43
C GLU A 123 1.92 -16.49 2.22
N LYS A 124 2.13 -17.81 2.27
CA LYS A 124 1.68 -18.77 1.25
C LYS A 124 0.44 -19.52 1.73
N LEU A 125 -0.59 -19.50 0.92
CA LEU A 125 -1.87 -20.18 1.17
C LEU A 125 -2.15 -21.17 0.03
N SER A 126 -2.52 -22.40 0.38
CA SER A 126 -3.02 -23.36 -0.62
C SER A 126 -4.54 -23.37 -0.59
N ILE A 127 -5.15 -23.14 -1.75
CA ILE A 127 -6.61 -23.00 -1.90
C ILE A 127 -7.09 -23.90 -3.02
N PHE A 128 -8.22 -24.57 -2.84
CA PHE A 128 -8.85 -25.33 -3.91
C PHE A 128 -9.37 -24.41 -5.02
N THR A 129 -9.21 -24.81 -6.26
CA THR A 129 -9.65 -24.01 -7.42
C THR A 129 -11.13 -23.66 -7.39
N LYS A 130 -11.97 -24.55 -6.85
CA LYS A 130 -13.42 -24.31 -6.69
C LYS A 130 -13.78 -23.15 -5.75
N ASP A 131 -12.89 -22.81 -4.82
CA ASP A 131 -13.13 -21.81 -3.77
C ASP A 131 -12.58 -20.42 -4.14
N LEU A 132 -11.92 -20.28 -5.31
CA LEU A 132 -11.25 -19.05 -5.76
C LEU A 132 -12.14 -17.81 -5.72
N LYS A 133 -13.34 -17.92 -6.29
CA LYS A 133 -14.29 -16.78 -6.37
C LYS A 133 -14.67 -16.22 -5.00
N LYS A 134 -14.63 -17.06 -3.97
CA LYS A 134 -14.96 -16.70 -2.59
C LYS A 134 -13.73 -16.19 -1.84
N GLU A 135 -12.61 -16.90 -1.96
CA GLU A 135 -11.42 -16.64 -1.14
C GLU A 135 -10.60 -15.45 -1.65
N ILE A 136 -10.47 -15.24 -2.96
CA ILE A 136 -9.70 -14.13 -3.52
C ILE A 136 -10.19 -12.76 -3.01
N PRO A 137 -11.49 -12.41 -3.08
CA PRO A 137 -11.98 -11.15 -2.53
C PRO A 137 -11.68 -10.98 -1.05
N ARG A 138 -11.80 -12.07 -0.26
CA ARG A 138 -11.53 -12.08 1.16
C ARG A 138 -10.07 -11.79 1.47
N ILE A 139 -9.16 -12.45 0.73
CA ILE A 139 -7.71 -12.26 0.91
C ILE A 139 -7.29 -10.83 0.50
N LEU A 140 -7.81 -10.29 -0.61
CA LEU A 140 -7.55 -8.92 -1.02
C LEU A 140 -8.03 -7.91 0.03
N GLU A 141 -9.22 -8.10 0.60
CA GLU A 141 -9.72 -7.22 1.66
C GLU A 141 -8.89 -7.39 2.94
N GLN A 142 -8.45 -8.60 3.28
CA GLN A 142 -7.55 -8.85 4.39
C GLN A 142 -6.23 -8.08 4.23
N ILE A 143 -5.58 -8.14 3.04
CA ILE A 143 -4.37 -7.38 2.73
C ILE A 143 -4.62 -5.87 2.91
N GLN A 144 -5.75 -5.37 2.40
CA GLN A 144 -6.12 -3.97 2.53
C GLN A 144 -6.21 -3.53 4.00
N GLN A 145 -6.84 -4.35 4.84
CA GLN A 145 -6.99 -4.06 6.27
C GLN A 145 -5.66 -4.19 7.03
N GLU A 146 -4.81 -5.14 6.68
CA GLU A 146 -3.48 -5.30 7.26
C GLU A 146 -2.60 -4.08 6.98
N LEU A 147 -2.60 -3.59 5.74
CA LEU A 147 -1.87 -2.37 5.34
C LEU A 147 -2.41 -1.12 6.04
N PHE A 148 -3.73 -0.98 6.13
CA PHE A 148 -4.35 0.13 6.84
C PHE A 148 -3.99 0.15 8.32
N LYS A 149 -4.13 -0.98 9.01
CA LYS A 149 -3.80 -1.10 10.44
C LYS A 149 -2.32 -0.84 10.72
N ASN A 150 -1.44 -1.27 9.80
CA ASN A 150 -0.01 -0.98 9.94
C ASN A 150 0.28 0.52 9.81
N ALA A 151 -0.31 1.19 8.83
CA ALA A 151 -0.18 2.64 8.66
C ALA A 151 -0.76 3.41 9.86
N GLU A 152 -1.94 3.01 10.36
CA GLU A 152 -2.56 3.58 11.54
C GLU A 152 -1.68 3.42 12.78
N LYS A 153 -1.08 2.24 12.97
CA LYS A 153 -0.14 1.99 14.07
C LYS A 153 1.09 2.90 13.98
N ILE A 154 1.67 3.05 12.79
CA ILE A 154 2.81 3.95 12.55
C ILE A 154 2.42 5.39 12.90
N LEU A 155 1.27 5.86 12.40
CA LEU A 155 0.77 7.20 12.69
C LEU A 155 0.57 7.43 14.18
N ASN A 156 -0.19 6.56 14.85
CA ASN A 156 -0.51 6.69 16.27
C ASN A 156 0.75 6.63 17.15
N SER A 157 1.72 5.80 16.80
CA SER A 157 3.02 5.73 17.53
C SER A 157 3.92 6.96 17.28
N SER A 158 3.60 7.75 16.25
CA SER A 158 4.35 8.97 15.92
C SER A 158 3.80 10.21 16.58
N ILE A 159 2.59 10.14 17.16
CA ILE A 159 1.94 11.28 17.81
C ILE A 159 2.17 11.21 19.32
N GLU A 160 2.70 12.30 19.89
CA GLU A 160 2.92 12.46 21.33
C GLU A 160 2.19 13.71 21.82
N LYS A 161 1.89 13.78 23.11
CA LYS A 161 1.23 14.93 23.72
C LYS A 161 2.12 15.48 24.83
N THR A 162 2.28 16.79 24.88
CA THR A 162 2.98 17.46 25.97
C THR A 162 2.45 18.87 26.17
N GLU A 163 2.64 19.40 27.38
CA GLU A 163 2.39 20.82 27.73
C GLU A 163 3.71 21.56 28.00
N ASP A 164 4.84 20.84 28.02
CA ASP A 164 6.17 21.42 28.29
C ASP A 164 6.89 21.72 26.97
N LYS A 165 7.34 23.00 26.85
CA LYS A 165 8.12 23.49 25.73
C LYS A 165 9.45 22.75 25.53
N ARG A 166 10.14 22.36 26.60
CA ARG A 166 11.43 21.65 26.50
C ARG A 166 11.24 20.25 25.95
N GLU A 167 10.19 19.60 26.42
CA GLU A 167 9.82 18.27 25.94
C GLU A 167 9.37 18.30 24.47
N LEU A 168 8.60 19.33 24.06
CA LEU A 168 8.22 19.57 22.66
C LEU A 168 9.45 19.56 21.75
N ILE A 169 10.48 20.36 22.08
CA ILE A 169 11.69 20.46 21.27
C ILE A 169 12.40 19.10 21.17
N LYS A 170 12.46 18.33 22.26
CA LYS A 170 13.04 16.99 22.30
C LYS A 170 12.26 16.01 21.41
N LEU A 171 10.94 16.01 21.51
CA LEU A 171 10.06 15.13 20.72
C LEU A 171 10.16 15.43 19.22
N ILE A 172 10.18 16.70 18.83
CA ILE A 172 10.35 17.12 17.43
C ILE A 172 11.71 16.68 16.88
N LYS A 173 12.80 16.85 17.66
CA LYS A 173 14.14 16.34 17.28
C LYS A 173 14.12 14.81 17.07
N ASN A 174 13.29 14.09 17.81
CA ASN A 174 13.06 12.64 17.67
C ASN A 174 12.06 12.30 16.55
N LYS A 175 11.75 13.27 15.67
CA LYS A 175 10.84 13.10 14.50
C LYS A 175 9.40 12.69 14.88
N LYS A 176 8.94 13.12 16.06
CA LYS A 176 7.54 12.93 16.49
C LYS A 176 6.67 14.09 16.04
N MET A 177 5.40 13.81 15.79
CA MET A 177 4.35 14.82 15.73
C MET A 177 3.87 15.10 17.15
N VAL A 178 3.77 16.36 17.53
CA VAL A 178 3.46 16.72 18.92
C VAL A 178 2.17 17.53 18.99
N MET A 179 1.26 17.07 19.82
CA MET A 179 0.07 17.83 20.20
C MET A 179 0.37 18.63 21.44
N ILE A 180 0.30 19.96 21.32
CA ILE A 180 0.54 20.90 22.41
C ILE A 180 -0.48 22.04 22.34
N PRO A 181 -1.01 22.54 23.49
CA PRO A 181 -1.79 23.75 23.51
C PRO A 181 -0.95 24.95 23.07
N LEU A 182 -1.42 25.68 22.05
CA LEU A 182 -0.75 26.86 21.52
C LEU A 182 -1.69 28.05 21.49
N SER A 183 -1.14 29.22 21.75
CA SER A 183 -1.81 30.51 21.49
C SER A 183 -1.93 30.70 19.96
N ASN A 184 -3.07 31.17 19.51
CA ASN A 184 -3.30 31.50 18.09
C ASN A 184 -2.60 32.83 17.74
N SER A 185 -1.27 32.81 17.66
CA SER A 185 -0.43 33.97 17.39
C SER A 185 0.69 33.59 16.42
N LYS A 186 0.88 34.41 15.38
CA LYS A 186 1.99 34.25 14.44
C LYS A 186 3.37 34.37 15.09
N GLU A 187 3.48 35.16 16.15
CA GLU A 187 4.72 35.32 16.90
C GLU A 187 5.13 34.02 17.57
N VAL A 188 4.16 33.32 18.20
CA VAL A 188 4.38 32.00 18.84
C VAL A 188 4.74 30.96 17.81
N GLU A 189 4.06 30.93 16.67
CA GLU A 189 4.37 30.00 15.56
C GLU A 189 5.80 30.23 15.05
N ASN A 190 6.19 31.47 14.78
CA ASN A 190 7.52 31.80 14.30
C ASN A 190 8.62 31.47 15.33
N LEU A 191 8.35 31.69 16.61
CA LEU A 191 9.27 31.32 17.69
C LEU A 191 9.51 29.83 17.74
N LEU A 192 8.44 29.01 17.71
CA LEU A 192 8.53 27.56 17.68
C LEU A 192 9.28 27.06 16.45
N LYS A 193 8.98 27.61 15.28
CA LYS A 193 9.67 27.27 14.05
C LYS A 193 11.18 27.51 14.14
N THR A 194 11.58 28.62 14.74
CA THR A 194 13.01 28.97 14.95
C THR A 194 13.66 28.00 15.93
N GLU A 195 13.05 27.77 17.09
CA GLU A 195 13.62 26.94 18.16
C GLU A 195 13.66 25.45 17.83
N THR A 196 12.77 24.98 16.98
CA THR A 196 12.69 23.57 16.55
C THR A 196 13.43 23.27 15.27
N GLY A 197 14.03 24.28 14.62
CA GLY A 197 14.74 24.11 13.35
C GLY A 197 13.79 23.88 12.16
N GLY A 198 12.57 24.43 12.21
CA GLY A 198 11.66 24.45 11.07
C GLY A 198 10.37 23.64 11.23
N ALA A 199 10.02 23.20 12.43
CA ALA A 199 8.71 22.56 12.66
C ALA A 199 7.57 23.50 12.28
N LYS A 200 6.51 22.93 11.72
CA LYS A 200 5.32 23.67 11.30
C LYS A 200 4.14 23.27 12.17
N THR A 201 3.34 24.25 12.54
CA THR A 201 2.00 24.01 13.06
C THR A 201 1.10 23.52 11.94
N LEU A 202 0.20 22.60 12.24
CA LEU A 202 -0.72 22.04 11.23
C LEU A 202 -2.05 22.78 11.19
N PHE A 203 -2.31 23.65 12.17
CA PHE A 203 -3.47 24.56 12.23
C PHE A 203 -3.14 25.82 12.99
#